data_4994c0fa6d0885c5af2751867dc23683
#
_entry.id   4994c0fa6d0885c5af2751867dc23683
#
_cell.length_a   1.000
_cell.length_b   1.000
_cell.length_c   1.000
_cell.angle_alpha   90.00
_cell.angle_beta   90.00
_cell.angle_gamma   90.00
#
_symmetry.space_group_name_H-M   'P 1'
#
loop_
_entity.id
_entity.type
_entity.pdbx_description
1 polymer ?
#
loop_
_entity_poly.entity_id
_entity_poly.type
_entity_poly.pdbx_seq_one_letter_code
_entity_poly.pdbx_strand_id
1 'polypeptide(L)'
;ENIALAFSGKYDKSHAEHYLSKHQATLASRLSHWRDVQLARKALHMAGDPDLVLDLPCGAGRFWPMLAEQPNRVIIGSDNSSNMIATAMQSQPAHVVSRVRPLQTSAFDINLPDQSVDSIFCMRLIHHVGDPAHRAKMLREFHRVTRDTVIISLWVDGNYKAWRRQKLEAKRAARRKETGYQNRFVLPAGQVESEFEQAGFSVVGSL
;
A
#
# COMPACT_ATOMS: atom_id res chain seq x y z
N GLU A 1 2.18 16.28 14.45
CA GLU A 1 2.95 15.12 14.97
C GLU A 1 3.36 14.22 13.80
N ASN A 2 4.66 13.93 13.73
CA ASN A 2 5.20 13.05 12.69
C ASN A 2 4.93 11.60 13.10
N ILE A 3 3.94 10.95 12.48
CA ILE A 3 3.59 9.56 12.76
C ILE A 3 4.62 8.66 12.06
N ALA A 4 5.52 8.08 12.84
CA ALA A 4 6.46 7.07 12.36
C ALA A 4 5.92 5.69 12.67
N LEU A 5 5.62 4.90 11.64
CA LEU A 5 5.29 3.49 11.82
C LEU A 5 6.56 2.73 12.21
N ALA A 6 6.49 1.90 13.23
CA ALA A 6 7.67 1.24 13.80
C ALA A 6 8.43 0.30 12.84
N PHE A 7 7.84 -0.04 11.70
CA PHE A 7 8.53 -0.78 10.64
C PHE A 7 9.31 0.13 9.67
N SER A 8 9.00 1.43 9.59
CA SER A 8 9.64 2.36 8.64
C SER A 8 11.14 2.55 8.91
N GLY A 9 11.57 2.42 10.18
CA GLY A 9 12.99 2.49 10.55
C GLY A 9 13.86 1.31 10.10
N LYS A 10 13.26 0.25 9.52
CA LYS A 10 13.99 -0.95 9.09
C LYS A 10 14.38 -0.93 7.61
N TYR A 11 13.97 0.07 6.85
CA TYR A 11 14.28 0.17 5.41
C TYR A 11 15.62 0.86 5.16
N ASP A 12 16.72 0.19 5.59
CA ASP A 12 18.05 0.51 5.11
C ASP A 12 18.26 0.02 3.66
N LYS A 13 19.36 0.42 3.05
CA LYS A 13 19.68 0.09 1.66
C LYS A 13 19.74 -1.43 1.42
N SER A 14 20.24 -2.19 2.38
CA SER A 14 20.35 -3.66 2.29
C SER A 14 18.98 -4.35 2.34
N HIS A 15 18.04 -3.79 3.08
CA HIS A 15 16.66 -4.30 3.18
C HIS A 15 15.86 -4.03 1.89
N ALA A 16 16.06 -2.88 1.26
CA ALA A 16 15.37 -2.52 0.01
C ALA A 16 15.80 -3.44 -1.16
N GLU A 17 17.10 -3.75 -1.28
CA GLU A 17 17.62 -4.69 -2.27
C GLU A 17 17.13 -6.14 -2.00
N HIS A 18 17.10 -6.56 -0.75
CA HIS A 18 16.60 -7.88 -0.36
C HIS A 18 15.08 -8.04 -0.55
N TYR A 19 14.33 -6.95 -0.50
CA TYR A 19 12.88 -6.95 -0.70
C TYR A 19 12.49 -7.39 -2.12
N LEU A 20 13.22 -6.95 -3.15
CA LEU A 20 12.99 -7.36 -4.55
C LEU A 20 13.28 -8.84 -4.79
N SER A 21 14.41 -9.34 -4.29
CA SER A 21 14.80 -10.74 -4.46
C SER A 21 13.82 -11.71 -3.78
N LYS A 22 13.27 -11.34 -2.65
CA LYS A 22 12.36 -12.17 -1.86
C LYS A 22 10.99 -12.40 -2.54
N HIS A 23 10.51 -11.44 -3.34
CA HIS A 23 9.22 -11.60 -4.04
C HIS A 23 9.31 -12.42 -5.33
N GLN A 24 10.52 -12.67 -5.85
CA GLN A 24 10.77 -13.49 -7.03
C GLN A 24 11.31 -14.89 -6.71
N ALA A 25 11.66 -15.17 -5.47
CA ALA A 25 12.45 -16.33 -5.06
C ALA A 25 11.71 -17.68 -5.11
N THR A 26 10.37 -17.71 -5.08
CA THR A 26 9.61 -18.97 -5.09
C THR A 26 8.43 -18.93 -6.05
N LEU A 27 8.03 -20.11 -6.59
CA LEU A 27 6.82 -20.23 -7.42
C LEU A 27 5.57 -19.72 -6.69
N ALA A 28 5.44 -19.98 -5.40
CA ALA A 28 4.32 -19.50 -4.59
C ALA A 28 4.29 -17.97 -4.47
N SER A 29 5.46 -17.31 -4.35
CA SER A 29 5.53 -15.84 -4.31
C SER A 29 5.22 -15.22 -5.68
N ARG A 30 5.67 -15.85 -6.78
CA ARG A 30 5.34 -15.42 -8.15
C ARG A 30 3.85 -15.54 -8.44
N LEU A 31 3.20 -16.65 -8.06
CA LEU A 31 1.76 -16.83 -8.23
C LEU A 31 0.95 -15.84 -7.38
N SER A 32 1.38 -15.58 -6.14
CA SER A 32 0.76 -14.56 -5.30
C SER A 32 0.90 -13.17 -5.90
N HIS A 33 2.07 -12.85 -6.44
CA HIS A 33 2.29 -11.56 -7.13
C HIS A 33 1.41 -11.43 -8.36
N TRP A 34 1.36 -12.45 -9.20
CA TRP A 34 0.51 -12.48 -10.39
C TRP A 34 -0.96 -12.21 -10.02
N ARG A 35 -1.47 -12.89 -8.98
CA ARG A 35 -2.83 -12.67 -8.49
C ARG A 35 -3.05 -11.24 -8.01
N ASP A 36 -2.13 -10.69 -7.22
CA ASP A 36 -2.20 -9.32 -6.72
C ASP A 36 -2.28 -8.33 -7.90
N VAL A 37 -1.49 -8.55 -8.97
CA VAL A 37 -1.49 -7.75 -10.19
C VAL A 37 -2.82 -7.85 -10.94
N GLN A 38 -3.41 -9.07 -11.07
CA GLN A 38 -4.73 -9.22 -11.72
C GLN A 38 -5.84 -8.48 -10.94
N LEU A 39 -5.84 -8.58 -9.62
CA LEU A 39 -6.80 -7.87 -8.78
C LEU A 39 -6.60 -6.35 -8.87
N ALA A 40 -5.36 -5.89 -8.88
CA ALA A 40 -5.03 -4.48 -9.04
C ALA A 40 -5.51 -3.90 -10.38
N ARG A 41 -5.34 -4.64 -11.52
CA ARG A 41 -5.89 -4.23 -12.82
C ARG A 41 -7.42 -4.09 -12.78
N LYS A 42 -8.11 -5.08 -12.19
CA LYS A 42 -9.56 -5.00 -12.04
C LYS A 42 -9.98 -3.79 -11.21
N ALA A 43 -9.28 -3.52 -10.10
CA ALA A 43 -9.56 -2.37 -9.26
C ALA A 43 -9.34 -1.04 -10.00
N LEU A 44 -8.26 -0.92 -10.80
CA LEU A 44 -8.02 0.25 -11.64
C LEU A 44 -9.13 0.44 -12.69
N HIS A 45 -9.57 -0.64 -13.32
CA HIS A 45 -10.68 -0.58 -14.27
C HIS A 45 -11.99 -0.16 -13.60
N MET A 46 -12.30 -0.71 -12.41
CA MET A 46 -13.46 -0.29 -11.61
C MET A 46 -13.39 1.19 -11.18
N ALA A 47 -12.17 1.71 -11.01
CA ALA A 47 -11.89 3.12 -10.72
C ALA A 47 -11.88 4.02 -11.97
N GLY A 48 -12.34 3.54 -13.13
CA GLY A 48 -12.39 4.31 -14.37
C GLY A 48 -11.05 4.49 -15.07
N ASP A 49 -10.07 3.63 -14.82
CA ASP A 49 -8.71 3.66 -15.42
C ASP A 49 -8.00 5.03 -15.27
N PRO A 50 -7.78 5.52 -14.04
CA PRO A 50 -7.27 6.87 -13.78
C PRO A 50 -5.93 7.14 -14.48
N ASP A 51 -5.74 8.37 -14.96
CA ASP A 51 -4.54 8.81 -15.67
C ASP A 51 -3.42 9.28 -14.74
N LEU A 52 -3.75 9.90 -13.61
CA LEU A 52 -2.78 10.38 -12.63
C LEU A 52 -2.95 9.60 -11.32
N VAL A 53 -2.03 8.69 -11.05
CA VAL A 53 -2.09 7.77 -9.91
C VAL A 53 -0.96 8.05 -8.92
N LEU A 54 -1.32 8.25 -7.66
CA LEU A 54 -0.38 8.26 -6.54
C LEU A 54 -0.22 6.83 -5.99
N ASP A 55 0.92 6.20 -6.21
CA ASP A 55 1.29 4.91 -5.62
C ASP A 55 1.97 5.17 -4.26
N LEU A 56 1.25 4.94 -3.18
CA LEU A 56 1.70 5.23 -1.81
C LEU A 56 1.27 4.13 -0.81
N PRO A 57 2.19 3.35 -0.26
CA PRO A 57 3.64 3.35 -0.48
C PRO A 57 4.02 2.54 -1.72
N CYS A 58 4.90 3.07 -2.54
CA CYS A 58 5.36 2.38 -3.74
C CYS A 58 6.37 1.25 -3.43
N GLY A 59 7.04 1.32 -2.28
CA GLY A 59 8.12 0.41 -1.96
C GLY A 59 9.20 0.42 -3.05
N ALA A 60 9.61 -0.75 -3.52
CA ALA A 60 10.56 -0.90 -4.63
C ALA A 60 9.89 -0.89 -6.02
N GLY A 61 8.77 -0.22 -6.18
CA GLY A 61 8.08 -0.04 -7.46
C GLY A 61 7.43 -1.31 -8.02
N ARG A 62 7.05 -2.24 -7.15
CA ARG A 62 6.53 -3.56 -7.53
C ARG A 62 5.37 -3.53 -8.52
N PHE A 63 4.50 -2.53 -8.44
CA PHE A 63 3.32 -2.39 -9.29
C PHE A 63 3.51 -1.42 -10.45
N TRP A 64 4.65 -0.71 -10.54
CA TRP A 64 4.89 0.27 -11.61
C TRP A 64 4.80 -0.32 -13.02
N PRO A 65 5.33 -1.52 -13.32
CA PRO A 65 5.13 -2.12 -14.65
C PRO A 65 3.66 -2.28 -15.01
N MET A 66 2.82 -2.69 -14.06
CA MET A 66 1.38 -2.85 -14.27
C MET A 66 0.68 -1.49 -14.38
N LEU A 67 1.01 -0.52 -13.53
CA LEU A 67 0.47 0.84 -13.62
C LEU A 67 0.83 1.50 -14.96
N ALA A 68 2.03 1.24 -15.49
CA ALA A 68 2.50 1.76 -16.75
C ALA A 68 1.91 1.05 -18.00
N GLU A 69 1.09 0.02 -17.87
CA GLU A 69 0.40 -0.61 -19.00
C GLU A 69 -0.57 0.36 -19.70
N GLN A 70 -1.19 1.29 -18.94
CA GLN A 70 -2.01 2.35 -19.50
C GLN A 70 -1.13 3.43 -20.13
N PRO A 71 -1.20 3.70 -21.47
CA PRO A 71 -0.24 4.53 -22.17
C PRO A 71 -0.08 5.95 -21.64
N ASN A 72 -1.17 6.59 -21.21
CA ASN A 72 -1.17 7.99 -20.76
C ASN A 72 -1.00 8.16 -19.24
N ARG A 73 -1.01 7.07 -18.47
CA ARG A 73 -0.94 7.14 -17.02
C ARG A 73 0.39 7.68 -16.53
N VAL A 74 0.33 8.71 -15.72
CA VAL A 74 1.46 9.25 -14.96
C VAL A 74 1.41 8.67 -13.56
N ILE A 75 2.54 8.18 -13.07
CA ILE A 75 2.66 7.57 -11.75
C ILE A 75 3.44 8.52 -10.85
N ILE A 76 2.85 8.96 -9.73
CA ILE A 76 3.61 9.56 -8.63
C ILE A 76 4.00 8.42 -7.69
N GLY A 77 5.25 7.97 -7.79
CA GLY A 77 5.78 6.88 -6.96
C GLY A 77 6.27 7.42 -5.62
N SER A 78 5.54 7.14 -4.55
CA SER A 78 5.84 7.73 -3.25
C SER A 78 6.04 6.71 -2.15
N ASP A 79 6.97 7.02 -1.26
CA ASP A 79 7.24 6.26 -0.05
C ASP A 79 7.77 7.21 1.05
N ASN A 80 7.64 6.82 2.30
CA ASN A 80 8.28 7.54 3.41
C ASN A 80 9.81 7.37 3.41
N SER A 81 10.29 6.25 2.84
CA SER A 81 11.71 5.91 2.72
C SER A 81 12.28 6.34 1.37
N SER A 82 13.20 7.32 1.37
CA SER A 82 13.96 7.70 0.17
C SER A 82 14.77 6.54 -0.42
N ASN A 83 15.25 5.61 0.42
CA ASN A 83 15.95 4.41 -0.03
C ASN A 83 15.06 3.48 -0.86
N MET A 84 13.78 3.33 -0.48
CA MET A 84 12.82 2.52 -1.25
C MET A 84 12.55 3.14 -2.61
N ILE A 85 12.34 4.45 -2.67
CA ILE A 85 12.16 5.18 -3.93
C ILE A 85 13.40 5.05 -4.83
N ALA A 86 14.59 5.27 -4.28
CA ALA A 86 15.85 5.12 -5.02
C ALA A 86 16.02 3.70 -5.57
N THR A 87 15.73 2.68 -4.76
CA THR A 87 15.76 1.28 -5.20
C THR A 87 14.74 1.03 -6.32
N ALA A 88 13.51 1.57 -6.21
CA ALA A 88 12.49 1.43 -7.24
C ALA A 88 12.96 2.06 -8.57
N MET A 89 13.48 3.29 -8.52
CA MET A 89 13.99 4.00 -9.70
C MET A 89 15.16 3.29 -10.37
N GLN A 90 16.00 2.57 -9.61
CA GLN A 90 17.15 1.84 -10.14
C GLN A 90 16.79 0.44 -10.68
N SER A 91 15.80 -0.21 -10.09
CA SER A 91 15.49 -1.62 -10.37
C SER A 91 14.42 -1.82 -11.43
N GLN A 92 13.58 -0.81 -11.71
CA GLN A 92 12.53 -0.92 -12.70
C GLN A 92 13.02 -0.58 -14.13
N PRO A 93 12.39 -1.13 -15.18
CA PRO A 93 12.77 -0.85 -16.56
C PRO A 93 12.70 0.64 -16.91
N ALA A 94 13.64 1.13 -17.72
CA ALA A 94 13.74 2.54 -18.07
C ALA A 94 12.45 3.13 -18.67
N HIS A 95 11.72 2.38 -19.50
CA HIS A 95 10.45 2.81 -20.09
C HIS A 95 9.32 2.95 -19.06
N VAL A 96 9.42 2.25 -17.92
CA VAL A 96 8.50 2.40 -16.78
C VAL A 96 8.89 3.63 -15.96
N VAL A 97 10.18 3.72 -15.60
CA VAL A 97 10.73 4.80 -14.77
C VAL A 97 10.53 6.18 -15.41
N SER A 98 10.63 6.28 -16.75
CA SER A 98 10.39 7.53 -17.46
C SER A 98 8.99 8.13 -17.26
N ARG A 99 8.04 7.34 -16.77
CA ARG A 99 6.66 7.73 -16.49
C ARG A 99 6.38 7.92 -14.99
N VAL A 100 7.40 7.74 -14.15
CA VAL A 100 7.30 7.86 -12.70
C VAL A 100 7.90 9.18 -12.23
N ARG A 101 7.14 9.91 -11.42
CA ARG A 101 7.60 11.08 -10.68
C ARG A 101 7.82 10.67 -9.24
N PRO A 102 9.07 10.62 -8.74
CA PRO A 102 9.34 10.22 -7.38
C PRO A 102 8.94 11.31 -6.40
N LEU A 103 8.33 10.94 -5.27
CA LEU A 103 7.94 11.84 -4.20
C LEU A 103 8.19 11.18 -2.84
N GLN A 104 9.05 11.74 -2.01
CA GLN A 104 9.15 11.31 -0.62
C GLN A 104 8.07 11.98 0.21
N THR A 105 7.15 11.20 0.77
CA THR A 105 6.06 11.70 1.60
C THR A 105 5.53 10.64 2.54
N SER A 106 4.87 11.09 3.62
CA SER A 106 4.16 10.22 4.56
C SER A 106 2.70 10.05 4.13
N ALA A 107 2.12 8.86 4.31
CA ALA A 107 0.68 8.63 4.11
C ALA A 107 -0.19 9.38 5.15
N PHE A 108 0.40 9.93 6.19
CA PHE A 108 -0.27 10.69 7.24
C PHE A 108 -0.13 12.21 7.06
N ASP A 109 0.64 12.65 6.08
CA ASP A 109 0.92 14.05 5.75
C ASP A 109 1.50 14.08 4.33
N ILE A 110 0.60 14.07 3.34
CA ILE A 110 0.97 13.94 1.93
C ILE A 110 1.34 15.30 1.36
N ASN A 111 2.59 15.44 0.93
CA ASN A 111 3.12 16.68 0.35
C ASN A 111 2.62 16.90 -1.10
N LEU A 112 1.31 16.96 -1.25
CA LEU A 112 0.60 17.28 -2.49
C LEU A 112 -0.57 18.21 -2.17
N PRO A 113 -0.97 19.09 -3.11
CA PRO A 113 -2.18 19.92 -2.96
C PRO A 113 -3.45 19.06 -2.83
N ASP A 114 -4.52 19.69 -2.37
CA ASP A 114 -5.85 19.11 -2.35
C ASP A 114 -6.26 18.74 -3.79
N GLN A 115 -6.97 17.63 -3.93
CA GLN A 115 -7.55 17.16 -5.20
C GLN A 115 -6.55 17.18 -6.38
N SER A 116 -5.31 16.76 -6.14
CA SER A 116 -4.21 16.85 -7.10
C SER A 116 -3.97 15.57 -7.91
N VAL A 117 -4.53 14.43 -7.49
CA VAL A 117 -4.42 13.16 -8.22
C VAL A 117 -5.80 12.55 -8.47
N ASP A 118 -5.93 11.75 -9.53
CA ASP A 118 -7.20 11.11 -9.86
C ASP A 118 -7.49 9.94 -8.94
N SER A 119 -6.46 9.16 -8.61
CA SER A 119 -6.58 8.00 -7.73
C SER A 119 -5.35 7.80 -6.86
N ILE A 120 -5.58 7.31 -5.64
CA ILE A 120 -4.51 6.79 -4.77
C ILE A 120 -4.52 5.26 -4.85
N PHE A 121 -3.36 4.70 -5.16
CA PHE A 121 -3.11 3.26 -5.19
C PHE A 121 -2.29 2.87 -3.96
N CYS A 122 -2.95 2.30 -2.93
CA CYS A 122 -2.35 2.02 -1.64
C CYS A 122 -2.30 0.52 -1.35
N MET A 123 -1.17 -0.10 -1.64
CA MET A 123 -1.01 -1.53 -1.46
C MET A 123 -0.25 -1.89 -0.19
N ARG A 124 -0.87 -2.71 0.66
CA ARG A 124 -0.26 -3.32 1.85
C ARG A 124 0.19 -2.34 2.93
N LEU A 125 -0.45 -1.19 3.07
CA LEU A 125 -0.13 -0.23 4.14
C LEU A 125 -1.08 -0.34 5.33
N ILE A 126 -2.39 -0.29 5.12
CA ILE A 126 -3.38 -0.09 6.19
C ILE A 126 -3.32 -1.16 7.28
N HIS A 127 -2.99 -2.39 6.92
CA HIS A 127 -2.84 -3.48 7.91
C HIS A 127 -1.59 -3.36 8.79
N HIS A 128 -0.76 -2.35 8.59
CA HIS A 128 0.33 -1.98 9.48
C HIS A 128 -0.03 -0.83 10.44
N VAL A 129 -1.19 -0.20 10.24
CA VAL A 129 -1.67 0.91 11.04
C VAL A 129 -2.66 0.39 12.07
N GLY A 130 -2.16 0.05 13.27
CA GLY A 130 -2.97 -0.55 14.34
C GLY A 130 -3.87 0.45 15.05
N ASP A 131 -3.44 1.71 15.17
CA ASP A 131 -4.17 2.77 15.86
C ASP A 131 -5.30 3.33 14.96
N PRO A 132 -6.57 3.30 15.41
CA PRO A 132 -7.70 3.88 14.68
C PRO A 132 -7.53 5.38 14.38
N ALA A 133 -6.95 6.16 15.29
CA ALA A 133 -6.73 7.58 15.08
C ALA A 133 -5.72 7.84 13.94
N HIS A 134 -4.68 7.03 13.86
CA HIS A 134 -3.73 7.09 12.76
C HIS A 134 -4.38 6.66 11.43
N ARG A 135 -5.23 5.62 11.41
CA ARG A 135 -5.97 5.25 10.19
C ARG A 135 -6.90 6.38 9.74
N ALA A 136 -7.64 6.98 10.67
CA ALA A 136 -8.51 8.11 10.36
C ALA A 136 -7.72 9.32 9.81
N LYS A 137 -6.52 9.61 10.33
CA LYS A 137 -5.66 10.66 9.78
C LYS A 137 -5.21 10.33 8.35
N MET A 138 -4.76 9.10 8.11
CA MET A 138 -4.34 8.63 6.79
C MET A 138 -5.49 8.73 5.78
N LEU A 139 -6.69 8.29 6.14
CA LEU A 139 -7.86 8.32 5.25
C LEU A 139 -8.31 9.76 4.94
N ARG A 140 -8.21 10.69 5.91
CA ARG A 140 -8.45 12.12 5.65
C ARG A 140 -7.45 12.70 4.65
N GLU A 141 -6.16 12.35 4.76
CA GLU A 141 -5.15 12.76 3.79
C GLU A 141 -5.43 12.18 2.39
N PHE A 142 -5.84 10.91 2.33
CA PHE A 142 -6.26 10.31 1.07
C PHE A 142 -7.46 11.04 0.45
N HIS A 143 -8.47 11.34 1.24
CA HIS A 143 -9.64 12.11 0.79
C HIS A 143 -9.28 13.53 0.35
N ARG A 144 -8.35 14.19 1.05
CA ARG A 144 -7.88 15.52 0.70
C ARG A 144 -7.18 15.55 -0.66
N VAL A 145 -6.31 14.58 -0.92
CA VAL A 145 -5.41 14.61 -2.08
C VAL A 145 -6.05 14.04 -3.35
N THR A 146 -6.94 13.05 -3.22
CA THR A 146 -7.59 12.43 -4.39
C THR A 146 -8.82 13.21 -4.85
N ARG A 147 -9.03 13.25 -6.17
CA ARG A 147 -10.24 13.81 -6.80
C ARG A 147 -11.39 12.81 -6.82
N ASP A 148 -11.07 11.53 -6.94
CA ASP A 148 -12.09 10.53 -7.28
C ASP A 148 -11.95 9.26 -6.44
N THR A 149 -10.94 8.43 -6.65
CA THR A 149 -10.92 7.08 -6.09
C THR A 149 -9.70 6.78 -5.23
N VAL A 150 -9.88 5.80 -4.33
CA VAL A 150 -8.78 5.15 -3.58
C VAL A 150 -8.87 3.65 -3.78
N ILE A 151 -7.80 3.05 -4.26
CA ILE A 151 -7.65 1.60 -4.39
C ILE A 151 -6.74 1.13 -3.27
N ILE A 152 -7.26 0.24 -2.41
CA ILE A 152 -6.53 -0.18 -1.23
C ILE A 152 -6.54 -1.69 -1.08
N SER A 153 -5.40 -2.26 -0.69
CA SER A 153 -5.35 -3.66 -0.28
C SER A 153 -5.22 -3.78 1.23
N LEU A 154 -6.06 -4.61 1.80
CA LEU A 154 -6.09 -4.82 3.24
C LEU A 154 -6.32 -6.29 3.60
N TRP A 155 -6.12 -6.61 4.86
CA TRP A 155 -6.42 -7.90 5.41
C TRP A 155 -7.66 -7.80 6.28
N VAL A 156 -8.76 -8.36 5.79
CA VAL A 156 -10.02 -8.45 6.53
C VAL A 156 -10.21 -9.85 7.10
N ASP A 157 -11.00 -9.92 8.15
CA ASP A 157 -11.47 -11.17 8.74
C ASP A 157 -12.49 -11.89 7.82
N GLY A 158 -13.08 -12.99 8.31
CA GLY A 158 -14.16 -13.70 7.61
C GLY A 158 -13.70 -14.72 6.55
N ASN A 159 -12.38 -14.90 6.32
CA ASN A 159 -11.90 -15.95 5.42
C ASN A 159 -10.88 -16.89 6.09
N TYR A 160 -10.71 -18.11 5.52
CA TYR A 160 -9.80 -19.13 6.04
C TYR A 160 -8.35 -18.62 6.23
N LYS A 161 -7.87 -17.76 5.33
CA LYS A 161 -6.51 -17.19 5.42
C LYS A 161 -6.39 -16.22 6.61
N ALA A 162 -7.42 -15.42 6.87
CA ALA A 162 -7.48 -14.53 8.02
C ALA A 162 -7.51 -15.34 9.32
N TRP A 163 -8.36 -16.35 9.41
CA TRP A 163 -8.41 -17.26 10.56
C TRP A 163 -7.08 -17.95 10.83
N ARG A 164 -6.41 -18.48 9.80
CA ARG A 164 -5.08 -19.10 9.91
C ARG A 164 -4.02 -18.10 10.38
N ARG A 165 -4.09 -16.85 9.93
CA ARG A 165 -3.18 -15.76 10.37
C ARG A 165 -3.41 -15.40 11.82
N GLN A 166 -4.66 -15.22 12.25
CA GLN A 166 -5.01 -14.95 13.65
C GLN A 166 -4.47 -16.06 14.57
N LYS A 167 -4.64 -17.32 14.17
CA LYS A 167 -4.11 -18.48 14.93
C LYS A 167 -2.58 -18.49 15.01
N LEU A 168 -1.89 -18.11 13.93
CA LEU A 168 -0.43 -17.98 13.89
C LEU A 168 0.05 -16.79 14.73
N GLU A 169 -0.64 -15.66 14.69
CA GLU A 169 -0.28 -14.47 15.49
C GLU A 169 -0.54 -14.72 16.98
N ALA A 170 -1.62 -15.40 17.35
CA ALA A 170 -1.87 -15.81 18.74
C ALA A 170 -0.74 -16.73 19.28
N LYS A 171 -0.28 -17.70 18.46
CA LYS A 171 0.88 -18.54 18.82
C LYS A 171 2.19 -17.74 18.92
N ARG A 172 2.37 -16.73 18.07
CA ARG A 172 3.54 -15.85 18.10
C ARG A 172 3.48 -14.90 19.29
N ALA A 173 2.31 -14.35 19.61
CA ALA A 173 2.09 -13.50 20.79
C ALA A 173 2.41 -14.25 22.09
N ALA A 174 2.00 -15.51 22.18
CA ALA A 174 2.34 -16.37 23.34
C ALA A 174 3.86 -16.62 23.49
N ARG A 175 4.63 -16.59 22.40
CA ARG A 175 6.11 -16.72 22.40
C ARG A 175 6.83 -15.37 22.56
N ARG A 176 6.15 -14.24 22.30
CA ARG A 176 6.71 -12.88 22.29
C ARG A 176 6.66 -12.19 23.66
N LYS A 177 6.71 -12.89 24.76
CA LYS A 177 6.71 -12.27 26.11
C LYS A 177 7.80 -11.18 26.32
N GLU A 178 8.77 -11.04 25.39
CA GLU A 178 9.90 -10.10 25.53
C GLU A 178 10.01 -9.00 24.46
N THR A 179 9.30 -9.07 23.31
CA THR A 179 9.44 -8.06 22.24
C THR A 179 8.09 -7.62 21.68
N GLY A 180 7.19 -7.18 22.53
CA GLY A 180 5.77 -6.83 22.33
C GLY A 180 5.36 -5.99 21.11
N TYR A 181 5.88 -6.25 19.90
CA TYR A 181 5.55 -5.48 18.71
C TYR A 181 4.75 -6.31 17.69
N GLN A 182 3.49 -5.91 17.46
CA GLN A 182 2.64 -6.47 16.42
C GLN A 182 2.77 -5.65 15.13
N ASN A 183 3.26 -6.27 14.06
CA ASN A 183 3.51 -5.62 12.77
C ASN A 183 2.32 -5.64 11.82
N ARG A 184 1.25 -6.38 12.11
CA ARG A 184 0.16 -6.62 11.17
C ARG A 184 -1.14 -6.86 11.90
N PHE A 185 -2.17 -6.15 11.47
CA PHE A 185 -3.50 -6.20 12.04
C PHE A 185 -4.47 -6.76 11.01
N VAL A 186 -5.33 -7.70 11.43
CA VAL A 186 -6.50 -8.13 10.67
C VAL A 186 -7.65 -7.31 11.20
N LEU A 187 -8.27 -6.53 10.34
CA LEU A 187 -9.36 -5.63 10.71
C LEU A 187 -10.71 -6.29 10.36
N PRO A 188 -11.75 -6.13 11.19
CA PRO A 188 -13.11 -6.48 10.81
C PRO A 188 -13.55 -5.68 9.58
N ALA A 189 -14.16 -6.35 8.58
CA ALA A 189 -14.55 -5.69 7.34
C ALA A 189 -15.48 -4.49 7.58
N GLY A 190 -16.52 -4.65 8.41
CA GLY A 190 -17.44 -3.57 8.73
C GLY A 190 -16.81 -2.39 9.48
N GLN A 191 -15.74 -2.63 10.26
CA GLN A 191 -14.98 -1.53 10.88
C GLN A 191 -14.25 -0.72 9.82
N VAL A 192 -13.63 -1.40 8.85
CA VAL A 192 -12.91 -0.71 7.75
C VAL A 192 -13.87 0.12 6.92
N GLU A 193 -15.01 -0.46 6.50
CA GLU A 193 -16.04 0.25 5.75
C GLU A 193 -16.50 1.51 6.50
N SER A 194 -16.81 1.39 7.79
CA SER A 194 -17.19 2.53 8.62
C SER A 194 -16.09 3.61 8.72
N GLU A 195 -14.82 3.22 8.85
CA GLU A 195 -13.70 4.17 8.88
C GLU A 195 -13.56 4.93 7.56
N PHE A 196 -13.79 4.27 6.41
CA PHE A 196 -13.80 4.91 5.09
C PHE A 196 -14.99 5.86 4.93
N GLU A 197 -16.20 5.46 5.33
CA GLU A 197 -17.39 6.31 5.28
C GLU A 197 -17.22 7.56 6.15
N GLN A 198 -16.68 7.43 7.35
CA GLN A 198 -16.37 8.56 8.23
C GLN A 198 -15.34 9.52 7.65
N ALA A 199 -14.45 9.03 6.79
CA ALA A 199 -13.49 9.85 6.06
C ALA A 199 -14.05 10.48 4.76
N GLY A 200 -15.32 10.22 4.41
CA GLY A 200 -16.01 10.79 3.25
C GLY A 200 -15.98 9.91 2.00
N PHE A 201 -15.53 8.66 2.10
CA PHE A 201 -15.56 7.71 0.98
C PHE A 201 -16.83 6.86 0.97
N SER A 202 -17.21 6.42 -0.22
CA SER A 202 -18.18 5.35 -0.44
C SER A 202 -17.51 4.15 -1.09
N VAL A 203 -17.93 2.92 -0.72
CA VAL A 203 -17.38 1.70 -1.29
C VAL A 203 -17.95 1.48 -2.70
N VAL A 204 -17.09 1.50 -3.71
CA VAL A 204 -17.44 1.22 -5.11
C VAL A 204 -17.49 -0.30 -5.36
N GLY A 205 -16.62 -1.07 -4.71
CA GLY A 205 -16.58 -2.52 -4.80
C GLY A 205 -15.44 -3.17 -4.05
N SER A 206 -15.49 -4.49 -3.94
CA SER A 206 -14.44 -5.33 -3.33
C SER A 206 -14.09 -6.52 -4.23
N LEU A 207 -12.83 -6.99 -4.21
CA LEU A 207 -12.29 -8.03 -5.09
C LEU A 207 -11.60 -9.17 -4.32
#